data_50ef4aa0c997ecc36dc3f21738de220c
#
_entry.id   50ef4aa0c997ecc36dc3f21738de220c
#
_cell.length_a   1.000
_cell.length_b   1.000
_cell.length_c   1.000
_cell.angle_alpha   90.00
_cell.angle_beta   90.00
_cell.angle_gamma   90.00
#
_symmetry.space_group_name_H-M   'P 1'
#
loop_
_entity.id
_entity.type
_entity.pdbx_description
1 polymer ?
#
loop_
_entity_poly.entity_id
_entity_poly.type
_entity_poly.pdbx_seq_one_letter_code
_entity_poly.pdbx_strand_id
1 'polypeptide(L)'
;MPFRDTLLNLAITCVLVLIIVLVAVLLKESRPAPLQALPVAVAQVPAGQAMSDASRMPLQQFKIFPKAKLIESRANEADTLRIKVSDTEDEHIFVLYFVDAPDISLTHPQRVQEQARYFGVSSQRVIEEGQRAAQYVTQLLKQQPFTVMTRWEEVTGLSRYYALILVEISPGKQVYLADLLVQQGYARVAGVTSSLPADSRSINDYALELQELKRRAQQGKAGIWAASRL
;
A
#
# COMPACT_ATOMS: atom_id res chain seq x y z
N MET A 1 -53.02 -33.16 -27.54
CA MET A 1 -51.56 -33.16 -27.42
C MET A 1 -51.03 -32.69 -26.03
N PRO A 2 -51.65 -32.98 -24.90
CA PRO A 2 -51.13 -32.52 -23.59
C PRO A 2 -50.13 -33.53 -22.93
N PHE A 3 -50.02 -34.74 -23.44
CA PHE A 3 -49.26 -35.81 -22.78
C PHE A 3 -47.74 -35.67 -22.93
N ARG A 4 -47.24 -35.01 -23.98
CA ARG A 4 -45.79 -34.81 -24.19
C ARG A 4 -45.22 -33.73 -23.27
N ASP A 5 -45.98 -32.70 -22.95
CA ASP A 5 -45.52 -31.60 -22.11
C ASP A 5 -45.47 -31.98 -20.64
N THR A 6 -46.35 -32.89 -20.19
CA THR A 6 -46.31 -33.43 -18.84
C THR A 6 -45.13 -34.38 -18.63
N LEU A 7 -44.74 -35.19 -19.61
CA LEU A 7 -43.56 -36.06 -19.53
C LEU A 7 -42.25 -35.24 -19.55
N LEU A 8 -42.20 -34.17 -20.35
CA LEU A 8 -41.04 -33.29 -20.42
C LEU A 8 -40.84 -32.51 -19.09
N ASN A 9 -41.91 -31.99 -18.50
CA ASN A 9 -41.84 -31.32 -17.21
C ASN A 9 -41.47 -32.26 -16.08
N LEU A 10 -41.93 -33.51 -16.09
CA LEU A 10 -41.53 -34.52 -15.11
C LEU A 10 -40.03 -34.87 -15.23
N ALA A 11 -39.53 -35.00 -16.46
CA ALA A 11 -38.11 -35.26 -16.68
C ALA A 11 -37.21 -34.13 -16.22
N ILE A 12 -37.59 -32.87 -16.48
CA ILE A 12 -36.85 -31.68 -16.01
C ILE A 12 -36.84 -31.59 -14.48
N THR A 13 -37.98 -31.90 -13.84
CA THR A 13 -38.05 -31.88 -12.37
C THR A 13 -37.16 -32.98 -11.75
N CYS A 14 -37.12 -34.18 -12.32
CA CYS A 14 -36.27 -35.24 -11.85
C CYS A 14 -34.76 -34.86 -11.97
N VAL A 15 -34.35 -34.25 -13.09
CA VAL A 15 -32.98 -33.80 -13.30
C VAL A 15 -32.57 -32.72 -12.28
N LEU A 16 -33.46 -31.75 -12.03
CA LEU A 16 -33.21 -30.71 -11.04
C LEU A 16 -33.06 -31.26 -9.62
N VAL A 17 -33.90 -32.22 -9.21
CA VAL A 17 -33.76 -32.88 -7.90
C VAL A 17 -32.44 -33.63 -7.80
N LEU A 18 -32.03 -34.33 -8.87
CA LEU A 18 -30.77 -35.07 -8.90
C LEU A 18 -29.56 -34.17 -8.77
N ILE A 19 -29.58 -33.02 -9.42
CA ILE A 19 -28.52 -31.99 -9.29
C ILE A 19 -28.45 -31.43 -7.86
N ILE A 20 -29.58 -31.14 -7.24
CA ILE A 20 -29.63 -30.63 -5.86
C ILE A 20 -29.06 -31.65 -4.88
N VAL A 21 -29.40 -32.93 -5.04
CA VAL A 21 -28.88 -34.02 -4.19
C VAL A 21 -27.36 -34.16 -4.39
N LEU A 22 -26.88 -34.14 -5.64
CA LEU A 22 -25.46 -34.23 -5.94
C LEU A 22 -24.65 -33.07 -5.34
N VAL A 23 -25.15 -31.85 -5.43
CA VAL A 23 -24.52 -30.67 -4.81
C VAL A 23 -24.50 -30.80 -3.28
N ALA A 24 -25.58 -31.29 -2.68
CA ALA A 24 -25.65 -31.50 -1.24
C ALA A 24 -24.66 -32.57 -0.74
N VAL A 25 -24.45 -33.63 -1.52
CA VAL A 25 -23.44 -34.66 -1.21
C VAL A 25 -22.03 -34.13 -1.34
N LEU A 26 -21.71 -33.38 -2.40
CA LEU A 26 -20.41 -32.76 -2.59
C LEU A 26 -20.05 -31.72 -1.50
N LEU A 27 -21.04 -30.95 -1.04
CA LEU A 27 -20.86 -30.01 0.06
C LEU A 27 -20.69 -30.69 1.42
N LYS A 28 -21.19 -31.92 1.59
CA LYS A 28 -21.03 -32.69 2.82
C LYS A 28 -19.65 -33.31 2.95
N GLU A 29 -19.02 -33.67 1.82
CA GLU A 29 -17.65 -34.23 1.80
C GLU A 29 -16.58 -33.12 1.96
N SER A 30 -16.95 -31.86 1.76
CA SER A 30 -16.03 -30.70 1.91
C SER A 30 -15.94 -30.17 3.34
N ARG A 31 -16.50 -30.85 4.34
CA ARG A 31 -16.29 -30.44 5.74
C ARG A 31 -14.91 -30.86 6.19
N PRO A 32 -14.02 -29.91 6.58
CA PRO A 32 -12.74 -30.26 7.17
C PRO A 32 -12.99 -31.07 8.46
N ALA A 33 -12.25 -32.16 8.62
CA ALA A 33 -12.29 -32.98 9.82
C ALA A 33 -12.01 -32.11 11.06
N PRO A 34 -12.66 -32.33 12.20
CA PRO A 34 -12.36 -31.59 13.41
C PRO A 34 -10.89 -31.84 13.77
N LEU A 35 -10.11 -30.78 13.91
CA LEU A 35 -8.74 -30.81 14.41
C LEU A 35 -8.78 -31.50 15.79
N GLN A 36 -8.31 -32.73 15.86
CA GLN A 36 -8.03 -33.39 17.13
C GLN A 36 -6.93 -32.57 17.82
N ALA A 37 -7.28 -31.94 18.92
CA ALA A 37 -6.33 -31.29 19.80
C ALA A 37 -5.35 -32.34 20.32
N LEU A 38 -4.12 -32.31 19.84
CA LEU A 38 -3.01 -33.03 20.43
C LEU A 38 -2.82 -32.51 21.87
N PRO A 39 -2.61 -33.35 22.88
CA PRO A 39 -2.32 -32.86 24.19
C PRO A 39 -1.02 -32.07 24.18
N VAL A 40 -1.13 -30.76 24.37
CA VAL A 40 0.02 -29.89 24.61
C VAL A 40 0.58 -30.31 25.98
N ALA A 41 1.71 -31.00 25.96
CA ALA A 41 2.49 -31.18 27.19
C ALA A 41 2.93 -29.79 27.65
N VAL A 42 2.32 -29.28 28.68
CA VAL A 42 2.76 -28.06 29.36
C VAL A 42 4.09 -28.40 30.04
N ALA A 43 5.18 -28.13 29.33
CA ALA A 43 6.49 -28.07 29.96
C ALA A 43 6.45 -26.90 30.94
N GLN A 44 6.50 -27.22 32.27
CA GLN A 44 6.68 -26.23 33.30
C GLN A 44 8.03 -25.57 33.11
N VAL A 45 8.03 -24.32 32.58
CA VAL A 45 9.20 -23.46 32.55
C VAL A 45 9.48 -23.03 34.00
N PRO A 46 10.67 -23.30 34.55
CA PRO A 46 11.02 -22.85 35.88
C PRO A 46 10.94 -21.33 35.97
N ALA A 47 10.14 -20.82 36.90
CA ALA A 47 10.10 -19.41 37.26
C ALA A 47 11.48 -18.99 37.77
N GLY A 48 12.19 -18.18 37.02
CA GLY A 48 13.45 -17.59 37.46
C GLY A 48 14.55 -17.40 36.44
N GLN A 49 14.21 -16.98 35.22
CA GLN A 49 15.19 -16.26 34.41
C GLN A 49 14.53 -14.96 33.94
N ALA A 50 14.93 -13.87 34.61
CA ALA A 50 14.70 -12.52 34.10
C ALA A 50 15.24 -12.48 32.68
N MET A 51 14.33 -12.42 31.70
CA MET A 51 14.69 -12.14 30.31
C MET A 51 15.42 -10.79 30.33
N SER A 52 16.73 -10.88 30.05
CA SER A 52 17.61 -9.74 29.95
C SER A 52 16.98 -8.66 29.05
N ASP A 53 17.04 -7.42 29.51
CA ASP A 53 16.57 -6.18 28.88
C ASP A 53 17.15 -5.88 27.48
N ALA A 54 17.80 -6.84 26.84
CA ALA A 54 18.48 -6.67 25.55
C ALA A 54 17.55 -6.68 24.31
N SER A 55 16.23 -6.87 24.48
CA SER A 55 15.31 -6.96 23.33
C SER A 55 14.30 -5.82 23.23
N ARG A 56 14.36 -4.83 24.10
CA ARG A 56 13.60 -3.59 23.92
C ARG A 56 14.52 -2.52 23.32
N MET A 57 14.79 -2.62 22.00
CA MET A 57 15.17 -1.42 21.28
C MET A 57 14.10 -0.36 21.56
N PRO A 58 14.46 0.82 22.11
CA PRO A 58 13.46 1.88 22.30
C PRO A 58 12.84 2.14 20.93
N LEU A 59 11.51 2.10 20.84
CA LEU A 59 10.79 2.52 19.63
C LEU A 59 11.33 3.90 19.27
N GLN A 60 12.10 3.98 18.18
CA GLN A 60 12.68 5.24 17.75
C GLN A 60 11.55 6.24 17.55
N GLN A 61 11.59 7.32 18.33
CA GLN A 61 10.59 8.37 18.23
C GLN A 61 10.78 9.11 16.91
N PHE A 62 9.66 9.57 16.32
CA PHE A 62 9.74 10.43 15.16
C PHE A 62 10.45 11.73 15.49
N LYS A 63 11.41 12.09 14.64
CA LYS A 63 11.91 13.46 14.54
C LYS A 63 11.07 14.22 13.51
N ILE A 64 10.67 15.44 13.86
CA ILE A 64 9.79 16.27 13.06
C ILE A 64 10.59 17.48 12.58
N PHE A 65 10.64 17.67 11.28
CA PHE A 65 11.37 18.73 10.60
C PHE A 65 10.38 19.64 9.85
N PRO A 66 9.84 20.67 10.49
CA PRO A 66 9.01 21.66 9.82
C PRO A 66 9.87 22.50 8.86
N LYS A 67 9.24 23.01 7.80
CA LYS A 67 9.92 23.86 6.79
C LYS A 67 11.10 23.19 6.09
N ALA A 68 11.01 21.88 5.85
CA ALA A 68 11.96 21.14 5.04
C ALA A 68 11.98 21.71 3.60
N LYS A 69 13.09 21.51 2.88
CA LYS A 69 13.27 22.03 1.52
C LYS A 69 13.56 20.91 0.56
N LEU A 70 12.82 20.84 -0.54
CA LEU A 70 13.10 19.91 -1.63
C LEU A 70 14.39 20.34 -2.34
N ILE A 71 15.31 19.41 -2.52
CA ILE A 71 16.48 19.58 -3.37
C ILE A 71 16.13 19.07 -4.76
N GLU A 72 16.25 19.94 -5.77
CA GLU A 72 15.97 19.55 -7.15
C GLU A 72 16.99 18.52 -7.64
N SER A 73 16.49 17.42 -8.11
CA SER A 73 17.29 16.34 -8.69
C SER A 73 16.50 15.60 -9.74
N ARG A 74 17.17 15.24 -10.86
CA ARG A 74 16.58 14.35 -11.85
C ARG A 74 16.34 12.94 -11.35
N ALA A 75 16.94 12.58 -10.20
CA ALA A 75 16.75 11.30 -9.54
C ALA A 75 15.61 11.30 -8.51
N ASN A 76 14.92 12.42 -8.29
CA ASN A 76 13.71 12.43 -7.47
C ASN A 76 12.58 11.71 -8.22
N GLU A 77 11.98 10.79 -7.50
CA GLU A 77 10.74 10.11 -7.89
C GLU A 77 9.59 10.67 -7.05
N ALA A 78 8.37 10.26 -7.29
CA ALA A 78 7.25 10.82 -6.53
C ALA A 78 7.23 10.36 -5.05
N ASP A 79 7.76 9.18 -4.77
CA ASP A 79 7.89 8.58 -3.43
C ASP A 79 9.31 8.56 -2.86
N THR A 80 10.30 8.98 -3.64
CA THR A 80 11.72 9.00 -3.25
C THR A 80 12.31 10.37 -3.55
N LEU A 81 12.62 11.12 -2.48
CA LEU A 81 12.88 12.55 -2.58
C LEU A 81 14.17 12.92 -1.86
N ARG A 82 15.00 13.75 -2.47
CA ARG A 82 16.13 14.40 -1.83
C ARG A 82 15.67 15.67 -1.12
N ILE A 83 15.84 15.73 0.18
CA ILE A 83 15.31 16.81 1.03
C ILE A 83 16.37 17.28 2.01
N LYS A 84 16.45 18.59 2.19
CA LYS A 84 17.19 19.26 3.26
C LYS A 84 16.25 19.48 4.43
N VAL A 85 16.57 18.90 5.62
CA VAL A 85 15.68 18.92 6.79
C VAL A 85 16.04 19.92 7.87
N SER A 86 17.14 20.62 7.73
CA SER A 86 17.61 21.66 8.67
C SER A 86 18.22 22.82 7.91
N ASP A 87 18.57 23.89 8.62
CA ASP A 87 19.33 25.01 8.05
C ASP A 87 20.82 24.65 7.85
N THR A 88 21.22 23.43 8.21
CA THR A 88 22.53 22.85 7.90
C THR A 88 22.61 22.37 6.45
N GLU A 89 23.82 22.02 5.97
CA GLU A 89 24.03 21.50 4.62
C GLU A 89 23.61 20.01 4.45
N ASP A 90 22.98 19.41 5.49
CA ASP A 90 22.62 18.00 5.48
C ASP A 90 21.44 17.72 4.54
N GLU A 91 21.73 16.96 3.51
CA GLU A 91 20.77 16.45 2.54
C GLU A 91 20.55 14.95 2.76
N HIS A 92 19.30 14.54 2.75
CA HIS A 92 18.93 13.15 2.90
C HIS A 92 17.98 12.71 1.79
N ILE A 93 18.00 11.41 1.46
CA ILE A 93 17.04 10.80 0.56
C ILE A 93 15.98 10.11 1.42
N PHE A 94 14.74 10.55 1.26
CA PHE A 94 13.60 9.97 1.96
C PHE A 94 12.73 9.16 1.00
N VAL A 95 12.27 8.00 1.47
CA VAL A 95 11.30 7.13 0.81
C VAL A 95 10.00 7.19 1.60
N LEU A 96 8.88 7.39 0.94
CA LEU A 96 7.60 7.46 1.63
C LEU A 96 7.17 6.12 2.21
N TYR A 97 6.62 6.14 3.42
CA TYR A 97 5.85 5.03 3.94
C TYR A 97 4.53 4.88 3.17
N PHE A 98 3.97 3.68 3.14
CA PHE A 98 2.66 3.28 2.66
C PHE A 98 2.43 3.28 1.15
N VAL A 99 3.30 3.88 0.36
CA VAL A 99 3.08 4.04 -1.08
C VAL A 99 4.31 3.66 -1.90
N ASP A 100 4.06 3.32 -3.15
CA ASP A 100 5.07 3.00 -4.16
C ASP A 100 4.64 3.66 -5.50
N ALA A 101 5.43 4.62 -5.96
CA ALA A 101 5.18 5.33 -7.21
C ALA A 101 5.72 4.58 -8.43
N PRO A 102 5.18 4.81 -9.62
CA PRO A 102 5.75 4.30 -10.86
C PRO A 102 7.18 4.80 -11.06
N ASP A 103 8.07 3.91 -11.51
CA ASP A 103 9.46 4.25 -11.82
C ASP A 103 9.55 5.27 -12.95
N ILE A 104 10.56 6.14 -12.90
CA ILE A 104 10.78 7.21 -13.89
C ILE A 104 11.69 6.80 -15.04
N SER A 105 12.28 5.61 -14.99
CA SER A 105 13.27 5.11 -15.96
C SER A 105 13.32 3.59 -16.00
N LEU A 106 14.03 3.03 -16.98
CA LEU A 106 14.29 1.59 -17.09
C LEU A 106 15.50 1.10 -16.25
N THR A 107 15.97 1.86 -15.29
CA THR A 107 17.12 1.45 -14.45
C THR A 107 16.87 0.10 -13.76
N HIS A 108 15.62 -0.18 -13.39
CA HIS A 108 15.18 -1.44 -12.78
C HIS A 108 14.07 -2.10 -13.61
N PRO A 109 14.40 -2.72 -14.77
CA PRO A 109 13.38 -3.15 -15.73
C PRO A 109 12.43 -4.21 -15.18
N GLN A 110 12.87 -5.07 -14.27
CA GLN A 110 12.00 -6.07 -13.63
C GLN A 110 10.93 -5.41 -12.74
N ARG A 111 11.29 -4.34 -11.99
CA ARG A 111 10.37 -3.55 -11.18
C ARG A 111 9.37 -2.82 -12.07
N VAL A 112 9.81 -2.21 -13.16
CA VAL A 112 8.92 -1.55 -14.13
C VAL A 112 7.92 -2.55 -14.73
N GLN A 113 8.35 -3.78 -15.07
CA GLN A 113 7.45 -4.82 -15.56
C GLN A 113 6.43 -5.29 -14.50
N GLU A 114 6.84 -5.37 -13.24
CA GLU A 114 5.95 -5.70 -12.13
C GLU A 114 4.90 -4.59 -11.94
N GLN A 115 5.31 -3.32 -11.94
CA GLN A 115 4.41 -2.18 -11.88
C GLN A 115 3.47 -2.13 -13.10
N ALA A 116 3.95 -2.42 -14.30
CA ALA A 116 3.14 -2.50 -15.51
C ALA A 116 2.01 -3.54 -15.38
N ARG A 117 2.33 -4.72 -14.84
CA ARG A 117 1.32 -5.76 -14.55
C ARG A 117 0.32 -5.32 -13.48
N TYR A 118 0.81 -4.71 -12.40
CA TYR A 118 -0.04 -4.23 -11.32
C TYR A 118 -1.05 -3.19 -11.81
N PHE A 119 -0.61 -2.21 -12.60
CA PHE A 119 -1.46 -1.13 -13.11
C PHE A 119 -2.24 -1.50 -14.37
N GLY A 120 -1.96 -2.64 -15.02
CA GLY A 120 -2.60 -3.04 -16.26
C GLY A 120 -2.23 -2.15 -17.46
N VAL A 121 -0.98 -1.69 -17.51
CA VAL A 121 -0.46 -0.77 -18.56
C VAL A 121 0.84 -1.30 -19.16
N SER A 122 1.39 -0.63 -20.18
CA SER A 122 2.72 -0.95 -20.69
C SER A 122 3.83 -0.40 -19.80
N SER A 123 5.04 -1.00 -19.89
CA SER A 123 6.24 -0.49 -19.20
C SER A 123 6.57 0.96 -19.57
N GLN A 124 6.38 1.33 -20.85
CA GLN A 124 6.55 2.70 -21.30
C GLN A 124 5.59 3.66 -20.58
N ARG A 125 4.33 3.24 -20.39
CA ARG A 125 3.34 4.05 -19.67
C ARG A 125 3.67 4.19 -18.18
N VAL A 126 4.24 3.17 -17.55
CA VAL A 126 4.73 3.27 -16.17
C VAL A 126 5.73 4.43 -16.05
N ILE A 127 6.73 4.48 -16.94
CA ILE A 127 7.77 5.52 -16.93
C ILE A 127 7.17 6.91 -17.16
N GLU A 128 6.28 7.05 -18.15
CA GLU A 128 5.62 8.33 -18.44
C GLU A 128 4.82 8.85 -17.26
N GLU A 129 4.07 7.99 -16.59
CA GLU A 129 3.29 8.37 -15.41
C GLU A 129 4.19 8.59 -14.18
N GLY A 130 5.27 7.83 -14.02
CA GLY A 130 6.28 8.08 -12.99
C GLY A 130 6.91 9.47 -13.15
N GLN A 131 7.26 9.87 -14.36
CA GLN A 131 7.79 11.20 -14.65
C GLN A 131 6.76 12.32 -14.35
N ARG A 132 5.48 12.11 -14.71
CA ARG A 132 4.39 13.05 -14.38
C ARG A 132 4.19 13.16 -12.87
N ALA A 133 4.21 12.03 -12.16
CA ALA A 133 4.11 12.00 -10.72
C ALA A 133 5.26 12.74 -10.04
N ALA A 134 6.50 12.52 -10.49
CA ALA A 134 7.68 13.23 -9.99
C ALA A 134 7.61 14.75 -10.25
N GLN A 135 7.12 15.17 -11.42
CA GLN A 135 6.88 16.58 -11.73
C GLN A 135 5.81 17.19 -10.82
N TYR A 136 4.70 16.49 -10.60
CA TYR A 136 3.63 16.91 -9.70
C TYR A 136 4.17 17.15 -8.28
N VAL A 137 4.90 16.19 -7.71
CA VAL A 137 5.48 16.32 -6.37
C VAL A 137 6.49 17.47 -6.30
N THR A 138 7.35 17.58 -7.33
CA THR A 138 8.33 18.69 -7.40
C THR A 138 7.64 20.06 -7.39
N GLN A 139 6.59 20.23 -8.17
CA GLN A 139 5.84 21.48 -8.20
C GLN A 139 5.11 21.75 -6.87
N LEU A 140 4.47 20.74 -6.31
CA LEU A 140 3.76 20.81 -5.05
C LEU A 140 4.70 21.26 -3.91
N LEU A 141 5.83 20.57 -3.73
CA LEU A 141 6.75 20.81 -2.61
C LEU A 141 7.60 22.09 -2.80
N LYS A 142 7.66 22.65 -4.00
CA LYS A 142 8.20 23.99 -4.23
C LYS A 142 7.24 25.11 -3.84
N GLN A 143 5.95 24.87 -4.00
CA GLN A 143 4.90 25.90 -3.80
C GLN A 143 4.31 25.87 -2.40
N GLN A 144 4.32 24.71 -1.75
CA GLN A 144 3.66 24.50 -0.48
C GLN A 144 4.67 24.18 0.63
N PRO A 145 4.49 24.77 1.82
CA PRO A 145 5.27 24.35 3.00
C PRO A 145 5.01 22.88 3.31
N PHE A 146 6.04 22.16 3.74
CA PHE A 146 5.89 20.78 4.14
C PHE A 146 6.78 20.43 5.34
N THR A 147 6.38 19.37 6.04
CA THR A 147 7.05 18.84 7.21
C THR A 147 7.47 17.39 6.92
N VAL A 148 8.72 17.07 7.21
CA VAL A 148 9.23 15.69 7.18
C VAL A 148 9.18 15.10 8.58
N MET A 149 8.67 13.89 8.70
CA MET A 149 8.67 13.12 9.93
C MET A 149 9.33 11.77 9.69
N THR A 150 10.43 11.49 10.38
CA THR A 150 11.21 10.26 10.20
C THR A 150 11.69 9.72 11.53
N ARG A 151 11.87 8.41 11.60
CA ARG A 151 12.56 7.72 12.69
C ARG A 151 13.99 7.35 12.30
N TRP A 152 14.46 7.82 11.16
CA TRP A 152 15.75 7.44 10.58
C TRP A 152 15.86 5.92 10.31
N GLU A 153 14.71 5.28 10.07
CA GLU A 153 14.66 3.89 9.66
C GLU A 153 15.24 3.78 8.24
N GLU A 154 16.35 3.08 8.12
CA GLU A 154 17.09 2.99 6.85
C GLU A 154 16.42 1.98 5.91
N VAL A 155 16.31 2.36 4.65
CA VAL A 155 16.00 1.42 3.56
C VAL A 155 17.24 0.58 3.32
N THR A 156 17.14 -0.71 3.63
CA THR A 156 18.27 -1.65 3.68
C THR A 156 19.26 -1.47 2.52
N GLY A 157 20.49 -1.11 2.85
CA GLY A 157 21.62 -1.03 1.92
C GLY A 157 21.64 0.17 0.96
N LEU A 158 20.78 1.19 1.18
CA LEU A 158 20.62 2.28 0.18
C LEU A 158 20.96 3.69 0.69
N SER A 159 21.37 3.89 1.93
CA SER A 159 21.60 5.23 2.54
C SER A 159 20.39 6.16 2.31
N ARG A 160 19.18 5.62 2.43
CA ARG A 160 17.89 6.29 2.33
C ARG A 160 17.10 6.01 3.59
N TYR A 161 16.19 6.90 3.95
CA TYR A 161 15.40 6.77 5.17
C TYR A 161 13.92 6.84 4.87
N TYR A 162 13.11 6.04 5.57
CA TYR A 162 11.67 6.15 5.48
C TYR A 162 11.18 7.42 6.16
N ALA A 163 10.17 8.06 5.57
CA ALA A 163 9.54 9.26 6.11
C ALA A 163 8.04 9.35 5.78
N LEU A 164 7.32 10.08 6.64
CA LEU A 164 6.03 10.68 6.35
C LEU A 164 6.27 12.14 5.98
N ILE A 165 5.58 12.62 4.96
CA ILE A 165 5.63 14.03 4.55
C ILE A 165 4.21 14.60 4.65
N LEU A 166 4.05 15.65 5.49
CA LEU A 166 2.84 16.44 5.57
C LEU A 166 2.99 17.71 4.74
N VAL A 167 2.06 17.94 3.83
CA VAL A 167 2.02 19.11 2.96
C VAL A 167 0.89 20.02 3.41
N GLU A 168 1.16 21.31 3.59
CA GLU A 168 0.15 22.32 3.90
C GLU A 168 -0.51 22.80 2.61
N ILE A 169 -1.65 22.20 2.26
CA ILE A 169 -2.37 22.46 0.98
C ILE A 169 -3.18 23.78 1.04
N SER A 170 -3.46 24.27 2.22
CA SER A 170 -4.03 25.61 2.49
C SER A 170 -3.74 25.98 3.95
N PRO A 171 -3.83 27.25 4.36
CA PRO A 171 -3.53 27.65 5.73
C PRO A 171 -4.22 26.79 6.78
N GLY A 172 -3.43 26.10 7.61
CA GLY A 172 -3.91 25.23 8.68
C GLY A 172 -4.44 23.87 8.23
N LYS A 173 -4.42 23.55 6.92
CA LYS A 173 -4.84 22.24 6.41
C LYS A 173 -3.65 21.46 5.89
N GLN A 174 -3.26 20.43 6.63
CA GLN A 174 -2.18 19.54 6.27
C GLN A 174 -2.72 18.17 5.81
N VAL A 175 -2.06 17.57 4.80
CA VAL A 175 -2.40 16.27 4.22
C VAL A 175 -1.11 15.50 4.00
N TYR A 176 -1.13 14.18 4.21
CA TYR A 176 0.02 13.37 3.87
C TYR A 176 0.25 13.35 2.36
N LEU A 177 1.51 13.46 1.94
CA LEU A 177 1.87 13.35 0.52
C LEU A 177 1.42 12.02 -0.09
N ALA A 178 1.43 10.95 0.70
CA ALA A 178 0.92 9.64 0.30
C ALA A 178 -0.55 9.68 -0.11
N ASP A 179 -1.41 10.41 0.64
CA ASP A 179 -2.84 10.59 0.30
C ASP A 179 -2.99 11.26 -1.07
N LEU A 180 -2.23 12.34 -1.28
CA LEU A 180 -2.28 13.10 -2.54
C LEU A 180 -1.83 12.23 -3.73
N LEU A 181 -0.76 11.46 -3.58
CA LEU A 181 -0.26 10.58 -4.63
C LEU A 181 -1.27 9.49 -4.98
N VAL A 182 -1.86 8.84 -3.99
CA VAL A 182 -2.85 7.78 -4.23
C VAL A 182 -4.11 8.36 -4.85
N GLN A 183 -4.58 9.50 -4.34
CA GLN A 183 -5.77 10.19 -4.87
C GLN A 183 -5.62 10.61 -6.32
N GLN A 184 -4.42 11.08 -6.71
CA GLN A 184 -4.11 11.48 -8.08
C GLN A 184 -3.79 10.28 -9.00
N GLY A 185 -3.78 9.06 -8.48
CA GLY A 185 -3.39 7.87 -9.25
C GLY A 185 -1.90 7.83 -9.60
N TYR A 186 -1.05 8.46 -8.81
CA TYR A 186 0.39 8.54 -8.98
C TYR A 186 1.18 7.59 -8.09
N ALA A 187 0.50 6.80 -7.25
CA ALA A 187 1.12 5.74 -6.48
C ALA A 187 0.12 4.62 -6.19
N ARG A 188 0.65 3.42 -5.98
CA ARG A 188 -0.08 2.30 -5.39
C ARG A 188 0.11 2.29 -3.87
N VAL A 189 -0.85 1.72 -3.16
CA VAL A 189 -0.73 1.46 -1.73
C VAL A 189 0.14 0.21 -1.56
N ALA A 190 1.36 0.41 -1.14
CA ALA A 190 2.38 -0.63 -0.98
C ALA A 190 3.52 -0.14 -0.07
N GLY A 191 4.53 -0.99 0.14
CA GLY A 191 5.72 -0.63 0.90
C GLY A 191 5.60 -0.80 2.41
N VAL A 192 6.53 -0.19 3.13
CA VAL A 192 6.61 -0.26 4.60
C VAL A 192 5.57 0.65 5.23
N THR A 193 4.95 0.17 6.31
CA THR A 193 3.95 0.93 7.07
C THR A 193 4.57 1.53 8.33
N SER A 194 3.92 2.55 8.90
CA SER A 194 4.38 3.22 10.11
C SER A 194 3.22 3.80 10.91
N SER A 195 3.42 4.07 12.21
CA SER A 195 2.50 4.88 12.99
C SER A 195 2.45 6.32 12.46
N LEU A 196 1.37 7.02 12.75
CA LEU A 196 1.10 8.38 12.28
C LEU A 196 1.27 9.37 13.44
N PRO A 197 2.44 10.04 13.58
CA PRO A 197 2.70 10.87 14.77
C PRO A 197 1.88 12.19 14.80
N ALA A 198 1.31 12.58 13.68
CA ALA A 198 0.55 13.83 13.54
C ALA A 198 -0.97 13.62 13.67
N ASP A 199 -1.45 12.40 13.83
CA ASP A 199 -2.88 12.13 14.03
C ASP A 199 -3.13 10.86 14.86
N SER A 200 -4.38 10.62 15.21
CA SER A 200 -4.80 9.53 16.08
C SER A 200 -5.21 8.24 15.35
N ARG A 201 -5.11 8.20 14.01
CA ARG A 201 -5.50 7.01 13.24
C ARG A 201 -4.55 5.85 13.52
N SER A 202 -5.09 4.65 13.60
CA SER A 202 -4.26 3.45 13.60
C SER A 202 -3.63 3.21 12.22
N ILE A 203 -2.57 2.40 12.16
CA ILE A 203 -1.94 1.99 10.91
C ILE A 203 -2.97 1.33 9.97
N ASN A 204 -3.85 0.50 10.52
CA ASN A 204 -4.86 -0.22 9.74
C ASN A 204 -5.93 0.73 9.19
N ASP A 205 -6.42 1.68 9.99
CA ASP A 205 -7.41 2.66 9.54
C ASP A 205 -6.85 3.50 8.40
N TYR A 206 -5.62 3.97 8.55
CA TYR A 206 -4.96 4.73 7.50
C TYR A 206 -4.73 3.91 6.22
N ALA A 207 -4.31 2.66 6.35
CA ALA A 207 -4.16 1.78 5.19
C ALA A 207 -5.50 1.55 4.48
N LEU A 208 -6.61 1.42 5.21
CA LEU A 208 -7.96 1.31 4.62
C LEU A 208 -8.38 2.60 3.90
N GLU A 209 -8.08 3.76 4.48
CA GLU A 209 -8.34 5.04 3.81
C GLU A 209 -7.55 5.19 2.51
N LEU A 210 -6.28 4.80 2.49
CA LEU A 210 -5.47 4.78 1.26
C LEU A 210 -6.04 3.82 0.22
N GLN A 211 -6.54 2.65 0.61
CA GLN A 211 -7.21 1.73 -0.32
C GLN A 211 -8.50 2.35 -0.90
N GLU A 212 -9.25 3.09 -0.09
CA GLU A 212 -10.44 3.81 -0.58
C GLU A 212 -10.07 4.95 -1.54
N LEU A 213 -9.02 5.71 -1.25
CA LEU A 213 -8.48 6.72 -2.18
C LEU A 213 -8.07 6.08 -3.51
N LYS A 214 -7.36 4.94 -3.46
CA LYS A 214 -7.00 4.16 -4.66
C LYS A 214 -8.24 3.75 -5.46
N ARG A 215 -9.25 3.21 -4.80
CA ARG A 215 -10.51 2.81 -5.46
C ARG A 215 -11.17 3.98 -6.19
N ARG A 216 -11.21 5.16 -5.54
CA ARG A 216 -11.73 6.40 -6.17
C ARG A 216 -10.88 6.83 -7.36
N ALA A 217 -9.56 6.78 -7.25
CA ALA A 217 -8.63 7.09 -8.34
C ALA A 217 -8.85 6.14 -9.54
N GLN A 218 -9.06 4.85 -9.29
CA GLN A 218 -9.37 3.86 -10.32
C GLN A 218 -10.71 4.16 -11.01
N GLN A 219 -11.76 4.42 -10.25
CA GLN A 219 -13.09 4.75 -10.78
C GLN A 219 -13.09 6.06 -11.57
N GLY A 220 -12.37 7.07 -11.08
CA GLY A 220 -12.19 8.36 -11.74
C GLY A 220 -11.16 8.35 -12.88
N LYS A 221 -10.51 7.22 -13.15
CA LYS A 221 -9.43 7.09 -14.14
C LYS A 221 -8.35 8.13 -13.96
N ALA A 222 -7.94 8.40 -12.71
CA ALA A 222 -6.91 9.37 -12.39
C ALA A 222 -5.50 8.81 -12.68
N GLY A 223 -4.58 9.66 -13.11
CA GLY A 223 -3.18 9.35 -13.33
C GLY A 223 -2.98 8.09 -14.19
N ILE A 224 -2.18 7.15 -13.70
CA ILE A 224 -1.88 5.90 -14.41
C ILE A 224 -3.12 5.04 -14.70
N TRP A 225 -4.19 5.17 -13.88
CA TRP A 225 -5.43 4.43 -14.06
C TRP A 225 -6.22 4.85 -15.29
N ALA A 226 -5.95 6.04 -15.88
CA ALA A 226 -6.58 6.47 -17.13
C ALA A 226 -6.26 5.55 -18.33
N ALA A 227 -5.10 4.90 -18.30
CA ALA A 227 -4.66 3.97 -19.34
C ALA A 227 -4.76 2.50 -18.92
N SER A 228 -5.23 2.20 -17.69
CA SER A 228 -5.39 0.84 -17.18
C SER A 228 -6.40 0.05 -18.01
N ARG A 229 -6.07 -1.23 -18.21
CA ARG A 229 -6.95 -2.22 -18.86
C ARG A 229 -7.59 -3.18 -17.87
N LEU A 230 -7.42 -2.90 -16.57
CA LEU A 230 -8.02 -3.67 -15.47
C LEU A 230 -9.49 -3.28 -15.26
#